data_4443a87e55e79c370f1fab6b6509f0d1
#
_entry.id   4443a87e55e79c370f1fab6b6509f0d1
#
_cell.length_a   1.000
_cell.length_b   1.000
_cell.length_c   1.000
_cell.angle_alpha   90.00
_cell.angle_beta   90.00
_cell.angle_gamma   90.00
#
_symmetry.space_group_name_H-M   'P 1'
#
loop_
_entity.id
_entity.type
_entity.pdbx_description
1 polymer ?
#
loop_
_entity_poly.entity_id
_entity_poly.type
_entity_poly.pdbx_seq_one_letter_code
_entity_poly.pdbx_strand_id
1 'polypeptide(L)' 'MKTSEITELSIKEIEERIENEQTFLVRQKLNHAISPLDNPMKIKESRRNIARLKTVLRQKKLNENTKS' A
#
# COMPACT_ATOMS: atom_id res chain seq x y z
N MET A 1 -7.37 2.59 -4.39
CA MET A 1 -7.82 2.73 -3.00
C MET A 1 -7.89 4.19 -2.62
N LYS A 2 -9.03 4.63 -2.10
CA LYS A 2 -9.22 6.04 -1.73
C LYS A 2 -8.64 6.30 -0.35
N THR A 3 -8.10 7.49 -0.15
CA THR A 3 -7.52 7.89 1.14
C THR A 3 -8.54 7.77 2.28
N SER A 4 -9.80 8.12 2.03
CA SER A 4 -10.86 8.02 3.03
C SER A 4 -11.08 6.58 3.52
N GLU A 5 -10.95 5.60 2.65
CA GLU A 5 -11.05 4.19 3.02
C GLU A 5 -9.89 3.77 3.93
N ILE A 6 -8.69 4.27 3.65
CA ILE A 6 -7.51 3.94 4.42
C ILE A 6 -7.59 4.57 5.82
N THR A 7 -8.09 5.78 5.93
CA THR A 7 -8.18 6.47 7.23
C THR A 7 -9.15 5.81 8.21
N GLU A 8 -10.09 5.03 7.72
CA GLU A 8 -11.03 4.28 8.56
C GLU A 8 -10.41 3.00 9.14
N LEU A 9 -9.28 2.55 8.60
CA LEU A 9 -8.63 1.32 9.06
C LEU A 9 -7.79 1.57 10.32
N SER A 10 -7.66 0.53 11.15
CA SER A 10 -6.75 0.57 12.28
C SER A 10 -5.30 0.49 11.81
N ILE A 11 -4.36 0.88 12.68
CA ILE A 11 -2.93 0.81 12.36
C ILE A 11 -2.53 -0.61 11.97
N LYS A 12 -3.00 -1.61 12.72
CA LYS A 12 -2.70 -3.01 12.43
C LYS A 12 -3.23 -3.45 11.07
N GLU A 13 -4.45 -3.05 10.73
CA GLU A 13 -5.04 -3.35 9.44
C GLU A 13 -4.27 -2.69 8.28
N ILE A 14 -3.81 -1.45 8.48
CA ILE A 14 -3.01 -0.75 7.48
C ILE A 14 -1.67 -1.47 7.27
N GLU A 15 -1.02 -1.89 8.36
CA GLU A 15 0.23 -2.64 8.27
C GLU A 15 0.07 -3.94 7.49
N GLU A 16 -1.01 -4.68 7.75
CA GLU A 16 -1.32 -5.90 7.02
C GLU A 16 -1.54 -5.64 5.53
N ARG A 17 -2.25 -4.56 5.20
CA ARG A 17 -2.49 -4.19 3.81
C ARG A 17 -1.21 -3.79 3.10
N ILE A 18 -0.32 -3.07 3.77
CA ILE A 18 0.99 -2.73 3.20
C ILE A 18 1.76 -4.00 2.85
N GLU A 19 1.82 -4.95 3.77
CA GLU A 19 2.50 -6.22 3.55
C GLU A 19 1.91 -6.97 2.35
N ASN A 20 0.58 -7.06 2.29
CA ASN A 20 -0.12 -7.73 1.18
C ASN A 20 0.14 -7.04 -0.16
N GLU A 21 0.12 -5.71 -0.18
CA GLU A 21 0.38 -4.95 -1.40
C GLU A 21 1.83 -5.07 -1.85
N GLN A 22 2.78 -5.12 -0.92
CA GLN A 22 4.18 -5.32 -1.24
C GLN A 22 4.40 -6.70 -1.86
N THR A 23 3.77 -7.74 -1.32
CA THR A 23 3.83 -9.08 -1.87
C THR A 23 3.22 -9.12 -3.28
N PHE A 24 2.08 -8.47 -3.46
CA PHE A 24 1.43 -8.34 -4.76
C PHE A 24 2.33 -7.64 -5.77
N LEU A 25 2.97 -6.55 -5.36
CA LEU A 25 3.88 -5.78 -6.23
C LEU A 25 5.05 -6.65 -6.70
N VAL A 26 5.66 -7.42 -5.79
CA VAL A 26 6.76 -8.33 -6.15
C VAL A 26 6.29 -9.34 -7.20
N ARG A 27 5.12 -9.93 -7.00
CA ARG A 27 4.55 -10.87 -7.97
C ARG A 27 4.29 -10.23 -9.32
N GLN A 28 3.77 -8.99 -9.34
CA GLN A 28 3.51 -8.27 -10.58
C GLN A 28 4.80 -7.96 -11.32
N LYS A 29 5.86 -7.60 -10.62
CA LYS A 29 7.16 -7.35 -11.22
C LYS A 29 7.75 -8.61 -11.85
N LEU A 30 7.63 -9.74 -11.16
CA LEU A 30 8.09 -11.03 -11.69
C LEU A 30 7.30 -11.43 -12.94
N ASN A 31 5.98 -11.32 -12.89
CA ASN A 31 5.12 -11.63 -14.02
C ASN A 31 5.44 -10.74 -15.22
N HIS A 32 5.69 -9.46 -14.99
CA HIS A 32 6.05 -8.52 -16.06
C HIS A 32 7.40 -8.87 -16.69
N ALA A 33 8.36 -9.30 -15.87
CA ALA A 33 9.68 -9.73 -16.39
C ALA A 33 9.58 -10.99 -17.25
N ILE A 34 8.66 -11.91 -16.90
CA ILE A 34 8.45 -13.16 -17.66
C ILE A 34 7.60 -12.90 -18.90
N SER A 35 6.58 -12.04 -18.78
CA SER A 35 5.63 -11.73 -19.84
C SER A 35 5.49 -10.22 -20.00
N PRO A 36 6.35 -9.59 -20.82
CA PRO A 36 6.32 -8.12 -20.98
C PRO A 36 5.06 -7.58 -21.63
N LEU A 37 4.16 -8.44 -22.07
CA LEU A 37 2.87 -8.03 -22.62
C LEU A 37 1.85 -7.66 -21.55
N ASP A 38 2.12 -7.97 -20.28
CA ASP A 38 1.25 -7.60 -19.18
C ASP A 38 1.25 -6.07 -18.97
N ASN A 39 0.10 -5.57 -18.53
CA ASN A 39 -0.11 -4.13 -18.37
C ASN A 39 0.70 -3.58 -17.19
N PRO A 40 1.68 -2.69 -17.44
CA PRO A 40 2.49 -2.09 -16.36
C PRO A 40 1.70 -1.17 -15.44
N MET A 41 0.49 -0.78 -15.81
CA MET A 41 -0.36 0.07 -14.98
C MET A 41 -0.66 -0.53 -13.61
N LYS A 42 -0.78 -1.85 -13.53
CA LYS A 42 -1.01 -2.54 -12.24
C LYS A 42 0.15 -2.35 -11.27
N ILE A 43 1.38 -2.37 -11.77
CA ILE A 43 2.57 -2.13 -10.96
C ILE A 43 2.56 -0.70 -10.43
N LYS A 44 2.22 0.25 -11.28
CA LYS A 44 2.14 1.67 -10.91
C LYS A 44 1.07 1.92 -9.86
N GLU A 45 -0.11 1.31 -10.03
CA GLU A 45 -1.20 1.43 -9.07
C GLU A 45 -0.83 0.84 -7.70
N SER A 46 -0.19 -0.33 -7.69
CA SER A 46 0.26 -0.97 -6.45
C SER A 46 1.25 -0.10 -5.71
N ARG A 47 2.20 0.51 -6.42
CA ARG A 47 3.17 1.43 -5.82
C ARG A 47 2.49 2.64 -5.19
N ARG A 48 1.49 3.20 -5.87
CA ARG A 48 0.70 4.33 -5.34
C ARG A 48 -0.08 3.93 -4.10
N ASN A 49 -0.70 2.76 -4.12
CA ASN A 49 -1.44 2.25 -2.96
C ASN A 49 -0.53 2.08 -1.75
N ILE A 50 0.65 1.52 -1.94
CA ILE A 50 1.63 1.35 -0.87
C ILE A 50 2.03 2.72 -0.30
N ALA A 51 2.30 3.70 -1.16
CA ALA A 51 2.67 5.04 -0.74
C ALA A 51 1.57 5.69 0.10
N ARG A 52 0.32 5.58 -0.34
CA ARG A 52 -0.84 6.12 0.39
C ARG A 52 -1.02 5.44 1.74
N LEU A 53 -0.92 4.12 1.77
CA LEU A 53 -1.02 3.35 3.01
C LEU A 53 0.06 3.75 4.01
N LYS A 54 1.30 3.90 3.55
CA LYS A 54 2.42 4.33 4.41
C LYS A 54 2.22 5.74 4.93
N THR A 55 1.72 6.64 4.10
CA THR A 55 1.45 8.02 4.51
C THR A 55 0.40 8.08 5.61
N VAL A 56 -0.71 7.39 5.43
CA VAL A 56 -1.78 7.35 6.44
C VAL A 56 -1.31 6.66 7.71
N LEU A 57 -0.56 5.58 7.59
CA LEU A 57 0.01 4.87 8.74
C LEU A 57 0.88 5.81 9.57
N ARG A 58 1.75 6.56 8.92
CA ARG A 58 2.62 7.52 9.57
C ARG A 58 1.81 8.59 10.30
N GLN A 59 0.78 9.13 9.66
CA GLN A 59 -0.10 10.13 10.27
C GLN A 59 -0.79 9.59 11.51
N LYS A 60 -1.30 8.37 11.44
CA LYS A 60 -1.98 7.74 12.59
C LYS A 60 -1.02 7.50 13.75
N LYS A 61 0.18 7.04 13.48
CA LYS A 61 1.21 6.84 14.51
C LYS A 61 1.60 8.16 15.18
N LEU A 62 1.74 9.22 14.40
CA LEU A 62 2.04 10.54 14.92
C LEU A 62 0.90 11.07 15.81
N ASN A 63 -0.35 10.88 15.40
CA ASN A 63 -1.51 11.30 16.17
C ASN A 63 -1.60 10.54 17.49
N GLU A 64 -1.30 9.25 17.51
CA GLU A 64 -1.28 8.48 18.75
C GLU A 64 -0.20 8.99 19.70
N ASN A 65 0.98 9.29 19.18
CA ASN A 65 2.09 9.82 19.98
C ASN A 65 1.76 11.20 20.56
N THR A 66 1.01 12.03 19.86
CA THR A 66 0.63 13.35 20.33
C THR A 66 -0.46 13.31 21.40
N LYS A 67 -1.22 12.23 21.48
CA LYS A 67 -2.26 12.05 22.49
C LYS A 67 -1.74 11.52 23.84
N SER A 68 -0.53 11.02 23.83
CA SER A 68 0.11 10.56 25.07
C SER A 68 0.93 11.67 25.74
#